data_ded5dca3ace46ef801f5e7fedaed451a
#
_entry.id   ded5dca3ace46ef801f5e7fedaed451a
#
_cell.length_a   1.000
_cell.length_b   1.000
_cell.length_c   1.000
_cell.angle_alpha   90.00
_cell.angle_beta   90.00
_cell.angle_gamma   90.00
#
_symmetry.space_group_name_H-M   'P 1'
#
loop_
_entity.id
_entity.type
_entity.pdbx_description
1 polymer ?
#
loop_
_entity_poly.entity_id
_entity_poly.type
_entity_poly.pdbx_seq_one_letter_code
_entity_poly.pdbx_strand_id
1 'polypeptide(L)'
;MERLSTLPEKEKKRVRLTVAYDGTNYHGWQIQNNGITIESELNRCLTDLLREPVEVIGASRTDSGVHALGNIAVFDTTSRMPAEKISYALNQRLPEDIRIQKSEQVPQDWHPRRCDSRKTYEYRIYRAQFPMPVKRLYSLFTYYELDVNRMQEAAAYLEGEHDFKSFCQTGAQVESTVRTIYSVEVEEQGENDLVIRVCGNGFLYNMVRIIAGTLLDIGQGKRDPMDIFTILEAKDRSAAGPTAPAHGLTLVKYEFL
;
A
#
# COMPACT_ATOMS: atom_id res chain seq x y z
N MET A 1 18.49 19.05 52.68
CA MET A 1 17.69 18.01 51.99
C MET A 1 16.81 18.72 51.00
N GLU A 2 17.30 18.90 49.78
CA GLU A 2 16.53 19.48 48.66
C GLU A 2 15.57 18.45 48.15
N ARG A 3 14.29 18.79 48.15
CA ARG A 3 13.26 18.00 47.45
C ARG A 3 13.50 18.17 45.93
N LEU A 4 14.05 17.16 45.26
CA LEU A 4 13.96 17.02 43.84
C LEU A 4 12.46 16.97 43.48
N SER A 5 11.93 18.11 42.99
CA SER A 5 10.60 18.15 42.40
C SER A 5 10.64 17.33 41.13
N THR A 6 10.09 16.14 41.19
CA THR A 6 9.79 15.36 39.97
C THR A 6 8.81 16.18 39.13
N LEU A 7 9.30 16.75 38.04
CA LEU A 7 8.43 17.35 37.03
C LEU A 7 7.38 16.31 36.61
N PRO A 8 6.10 16.68 36.52
CA PRO A 8 5.08 15.73 36.07
C PRO A 8 5.47 15.17 34.70
N GLU A 9 5.43 13.86 34.61
CA GLU A 9 5.64 13.16 33.34
C GLU A 9 4.67 13.76 32.31
N LYS A 10 5.21 14.27 31.21
CA LYS A 10 4.36 14.87 30.16
C LYS A 10 3.45 13.81 29.60
N GLU A 11 2.15 14.04 29.67
CA GLU A 11 1.15 13.16 29.13
C GLU A 11 1.39 12.93 27.62
N LYS A 12 1.56 11.67 27.20
CA LYS A 12 1.71 11.28 25.81
C LYS A 12 0.36 11.26 25.13
N LYS A 13 0.29 11.77 23.92
CA LYS A 13 -0.87 11.61 23.03
C LYS A 13 -0.47 10.81 21.79
N ARG A 14 -1.39 10.01 21.27
CA ARG A 14 -1.23 9.27 20.02
C ARG A 14 -1.86 10.04 18.89
N VAL A 15 -1.11 10.21 17.80
CA VAL A 15 -1.54 10.95 16.62
C VAL A 15 -1.55 10.00 15.43
N ARG A 16 -2.69 9.95 14.72
CA ARG A 16 -2.86 9.25 13.45
C ARG A 16 -2.61 10.20 12.29
N LEU A 17 -1.86 9.73 11.31
CA LEU A 17 -1.59 10.40 10.05
C LEU A 17 -2.23 9.65 8.90
N THR A 18 -2.82 10.37 7.95
CA THR A 18 -3.14 9.87 6.61
C THR A 18 -2.06 10.38 5.66
N VAL A 19 -1.29 9.47 5.09
CA VAL A 19 -0.06 9.76 4.33
C VAL A 19 -0.24 9.43 2.87
N ALA A 20 -0.12 10.43 1.99
CA ALA A 20 -0.03 10.24 0.55
C ALA A 20 1.43 10.35 0.10
N TYR A 21 1.85 9.51 -0.85
CA TYR A 21 3.20 9.55 -1.38
C TYR A 21 3.32 8.99 -2.79
N ASP A 22 4.22 9.58 -3.56
CA ASP A 22 4.82 8.99 -4.75
C ASP A 22 5.99 8.10 -4.31
N GLY A 23 5.85 6.79 -4.49
CA GLY A 23 6.84 5.81 -4.04
C GLY A 23 8.05 5.66 -4.95
N THR A 24 8.10 6.37 -6.09
CA THR A 24 9.12 6.19 -7.15
C THR A 24 10.55 6.22 -6.63
N ASN A 25 10.87 7.16 -5.73
CA ASN A 25 12.21 7.39 -5.21
C ASN A 25 12.49 6.65 -3.89
N TYR A 26 11.55 5.80 -3.42
CA TYR A 26 11.63 5.17 -2.11
C TYR A 26 11.75 3.66 -2.18
N HIS A 27 12.54 3.11 -1.26
CA HIS A 27 12.66 1.66 -1.05
C HIS A 27 11.47 1.09 -0.26
N GLY A 28 10.25 1.56 -0.57
CA GLY A 28 9.01 1.18 0.07
C GLY A 28 8.73 1.94 1.36
N TRP A 29 7.77 1.40 2.13
CA TRP A 29 7.36 2.02 3.39
C TRP A 29 8.37 1.81 4.51
N GLN A 30 8.68 0.54 4.82
CA GLN A 30 9.41 0.15 6.03
C GLN A 30 10.90 0.47 5.95
N ILE A 31 11.48 0.97 7.05
CA ILE A 31 12.92 1.24 7.20
C ILE A 31 13.74 0.01 6.84
N GLN A 32 14.74 0.24 5.99
CA GLN A 32 15.71 -0.74 5.50
C GLN A 32 17.11 -0.11 5.46
N ASN A 33 18.15 -0.96 5.52
CA ASN A 33 19.54 -0.49 5.54
C ASN A 33 20.07 -0.04 4.16
N ASN A 34 19.32 -0.32 3.08
CA ASN A 34 19.79 -0.16 1.70
C ASN A 34 19.17 1.03 0.95
N GLY A 35 18.42 1.90 1.62
CA GLY A 35 17.84 3.07 0.97
C GLY A 35 16.88 3.89 1.79
N ILE A 36 16.47 5.03 1.26
CA ILE A 36 15.51 5.94 1.88
C ILE A 36 14.11 5.34 1.75
N THR A 37 13.32 5.40 2.83
CA THR A 37 11.96 4.86 2.89
C THR A 37 10.98 5.93 3.36
N ILE A 38 9.68 5.73 3.11
CA ILE A 38 8.64 6.67 3.58
C ILE A 38 8.68 6.81 5.11
N GLU A 39 8.82 5.68 5.82
CA GLU A 39 8.88 5.64 7.29
C GLU A 39 10.09 6.40 7.83
N SER A 40 11.27 6.29 7.19
CA SER A 40 12.48 7.02 7.61
C SER A 40 12.34 8.53 7.44
N GLU A 41 11.74 9.00 6.34
CA GLU A 41 11.49 10.43 6.12
C GLU A 41 10.45 10.99 7.10
N LEU A 42 9.39 10.24 7.39
CA LEU A 42 8.41 10.64 8.40
C LEU A 42 9.05 10.77 9.78
N ASN A 43 9.84 9.77 10.21
CA ASN A 43 10.54 9.79 11.49
C ASN A 43 11.49 10.97 11.59
N ARG A 44 12.31 11.21 10.56
CA ARG A 44 13.24 12.33 10.49
C ARG A 44 12.52 13.68 10.63
N CYS A 45 11.48 13.92 9.81
CA CYS A 45 10.77 15.19 9.78
C CYS A 45 9.94 15.44 11.06
N LEU A 46 9.33 14.38 11.62
CA LEU A 46 8.61 14.48 12.91
C LEU A 46 9.55 14.76 14.07
N THR A 47 10.68 14.07 14.13
CA THR A 47 11.72 14.30 15.17
C THR A 47 12.23 15.74 15.11
N ASP A 48 12.49 16.27 13.91
CA ASP A 48 12.89 17.67 13.74
C ASP A 48 11.77 18.65 14.14
N LEU A 49 10.52 18.38 13.73
CA LEU A 49 9.37 19.23 14.03
C LEU A 49 9.07 19.30 15.53
N LEU A 50 9.03 18.15 16.19
CA LEU A 50 8.55 18.02 17.57
C LEU A 50 9.66 18.13 18.63
N ARG A 51 10.94 18.11 18.18
CA ARG A 51 12.13 18.17 19.04
C ARG A 51 12.20 17.03 20.06
N GLU A 52 11.69 15.88 19.70
CA GLU A 52 11.75 14.63 20.47
C GLU A 52 11.88 13.44 19.49
N PRO A 53 12.50 12.30 19.90
CA PRO A 53 12.56 11.12 19.04
C PRO A 53 11.17 10.60 18.71
N VAL A 54 10.88 10.40 17.44
CA VAL A 54 9.59 9.89 16.96
C VAL A 54 9.82 8.69 16.04
N GLU A 55 9.07 7.62 16.29
CA GLU A 55 8.97 6.46 15.45
C GLU A 55 7.51 6.24 15.06
N VAL A 56 7.23 6.20 13.75
CA VAL A 56 5.88 5.93 13.26
C VAL A 56 5.65 4.43 13.14
N ILE A 57 4.39 4.02 13.34
CA ILE A 57 3.92 2.66 13.09
C ILE A 57 2.96 2.72 11.90
N GLY A 58 3.38 2.20 10.75
CA GLY A 58 2.55 2.16 9.55
C GLY A 58 1.54 1.01 9.55
N ALA A 59 0.37 1.25 8.96
CA ALA A 59 -0.68 0.25 8.78
C ALA A 59 -0.36 -0.74 7.65
N SER A 60 0.06 -0.22 6.50
CA SER A 60 0.42 -1.01 5.31
C SER A 60 1.89 -0.83 4.97
N ARG A 61 2.57 -1.95 4.73
CA ARG A 61 3.90 -1.96 4.14
C ARG A 61 3.74 -2.02 2.63
N THR A 62 4.02 -0.92 1.95
CA THR A 62 4.07 -0.91 0.48
C THR A 62 5.48 -1.26 0.01
N ASP A 63 5.57 -1.93 -1.13
CA ASP A 63 6.85 -2.30 -1.74
C ASP A 63 7.57 -1.08 -2.31
N SER A 64 8.86 -1.24 -2.64
CA SER A 64 9.65 -0.22 -3.35
C SER A 64 8.96 0.19 -4.66
N GLY A 65 8.81 1.48 -4.87
CA GLY A 65 8.18 2.06 -6.07
C GLY A 65 6.64 2.05 -6.06
N VAL A 66 5.98 1.57 -5.01
CA VAL A 66 4.51 1.58 -4.87
C VAL A 66 4.04 2.88 -4.24
N HIS A 67 2.97 3.46 -4.78
CA HIS A 67 2.40 4.73 -4.35
C HIS A 67 1.27 4.55 -3.33
N ALA A 68 0.87 5.64 -2.67
CA ALA A 68 -0.33 5.67 -1.85
C ALA A 68 -0.99 7.05 -1.86
N LEU A 69 -2.33 7.07 -1.86
CA LEU A 69 -3.13 8.28 -1.65
C LEU A 69 -3.52 8.47 -0.18
N GLY A 70 -3.45 7.42 0.64
CA GLY A 70 -3.89 7.49 2.03
C GLY A 70 -3.46 6.31 2.89
N ASN A 71 -2.15 6.02 2.97
CA ASN A 71 -1.66 5.05 3.96
C ASN A 71 -1.79 5.63 5.37
N ILE A 72 -1.97 4.77 6.35
CA ILE A 72 -2.16 5.18 7.74
C ILE A 72 -0.90 4.92 8.55
N ALA A 73 -0.53 5.88 9.38
CA ALA A 73 0.53 5.76 10.36
C ALA A 73 0.12 6.37 11.70
N VAL A 74 0.72 5.91 12.80
CA VAL A 74 0.56 6.51 14.12
C VAL A 74 1.92 6.70 14.78
N PHE A 75 1.97 7.68 15.68
CA PHE A 75 3.10 7.90 16.57
C PHE A 75 2.65 8.52 17.90
N ASP A 76 3.48 8.42 18.90
CA ASP A 76 3.25 9.02 20.21
C ASP A 76 4.12 10.27 20.38
N THR A 77 3.56 11.31 21.03
CA THR A 77 4.27 12.57 21.27
C THR A 77 3.86 13.22 22.57
N THR A 78 4.80 13.92 23.22
CA THR A 78 4.56 14.80 24.38
C THR A 78 4.38 16.27 23.98
N SER A 79 4.47 16.58 22.68
CA SER A 79 4.34 17.94 22.17
C SER A 79 2.97 18.54 22.48
N ARG A 80 2.96 19.85 22.84
CA ARG A 80 1.73 20.63 23.03
C ARG A 80 1.03 21.02 21.72
N MET A 81 1.66 20.82 20.56
CA MET A 81 1.05 21.13 19.27
C MET A 81 -0.25 20.36 19.11
N PRO A 82 -1.40 21.01 18.79
CA PRO A 82 -2.63 20.30 18.51
C PRO A 82 -2.46 19.27 17.39
N ALA A 83 -3.05 18.08 17.55
CA ALA A 83 -2.84 16.96 16.61
C ALA A 83 -3.22 17.34 15.18
N GLU A 84 -4.31 18.08 14.99
CA GLU A 84 -4.81 18.54 13.69
C GLU A 84 -3.91 19.59 13.02
N LYS A 85 -3.00 20.21 13.76
CA LYS A 85 -2.02 21.18 13.24
C LYS A 85 -0.72 20.53 12.78
N ILE A 86 -0.47 19.30 13.19
CA ILE A 86 0.77 18.57 12.85
C ILE A 86 0.89 18.39 11.33
N SER A 87 -0.20 18.06 10.62
CA SER A 87 -0.17 17.92 9.16
C SER A 87 0.32 19.19 8.45
N TYR A 88 -0.14 20.35 8.88
CA TYR A 88 0.28 21.63 8.30
C TYR A 88 1.77 21.91 8.52
N ALA A 89 2.24 21.71 9.76
CA ALA A 89 3.63 21.97 10.11
C ALA A 89 4.58 20.94 9.49
N LEU A 90 4.17 19.67 9.43
CA LEU A 90 4.97 18.59 8.87
C LEU A 90 5.11 18.71 7.36
N ASN A 91 4.05 19.11 6.64
CA ASN A 91 4.07 19.33 5.19
C ASN A 91 5.02 20.45 4.74
N GLN A 92 5.47 21.33 5.64
CA GLN A 92 6.49 22.34 5.34
C GLN A 92 7.92 21.78 5.39
N ARG A 93 8.10 20.54 5.88
CA ARG A 93 9.40 19.88 6.09
C ARG A 93 9.58 18.64 5.23
N LEU A 94 8.46 18.02 4.86
CA LEU A 94 8.47 16.83 4.02
C LEU A 94 8.89 17.18 2.58
N PRO A 95 9.61 16.28 1.90
CA PRO A 95 9.85 16.39 0.47
C PRO A 95 8.54 16.42 -0.29
N GLU A 96 8.54 16.94 -1.53
CA GLU A 96 7.30 17.19 -2.30
C GLU A 96 6.51 15.92 -2.66
N ASP A 97 7.16 14.79 -2.67
CA ASP A 97 6.60 13.47 -2.97
C ASP A 97 5.99 12.75 -1.75
N ILE A 98 6.00 13.36 -0.55
CA ILE A 98 5.27 12.90 0.63
C ILE A 98 4.40 14.03 1.19
N ARG A 99 3.12 13.76 1.44
CA ARG A 99 2.17 14.72 2.01
C ARG A 99 1.25 14.07 3.03
N ILE A 100 1.07 14.76 4.15
CA ILE A 100 0.08 14.38 5.16
C ILE A 100 -1.25 15.01 4.80
N GLN A 101 -2.22 14.19 4.48
CA GLN A 101 -3.58 14.61 4.10
C GLN A 101 -4.40 14.96 5.34
N LYS A 102 -4.17 14.27 6.46
CA LYS A 102 -4.86 14.47 7.72
C LYS A 102 -3.98 14.08 8.90
N SER A 103 -4.07 14.81 10.01
CA SER A 103 -3.53 14.43 11.31
C SER A 103 -4.60 14.64 12.38
N GLU A 104 -4.77 13.67 13.27
CA GLU A 104 -5.78 13.71 14.32
C GLU A 104 -5.35 12.89 15.54
N GLN A 105 -5.86 13.26 16.72
CA GLN A 105 -5.61 12.48 17.92
C GLN A 105 -6.52 11.24 17.94
N VAL A 106 -5.95 10.12 18.39
CA VAL A 106 -6.66 8.85 18.56
C VAL A 106 -6.41 8.32 19.99
N PRO A 107 -7.23 7.37 20.47
CA PRO A 107 -6.99 6.72 21.77
C PRO A 107 -5.56 6.15 21.87
N GLN A 108 -4.98 6.17 23.06
CA GLN A 108 -3.58 5.77 23.29
C GLN A 108 -3.33 4.29 22.96
N ASP A 109 -4.32 3.45 23.09
CA ASP A 109 -4.30 2.01 22.77
C ASP A 109 -4.64 1.69 21.31
N TRP A 110 -5.05 2.71 20.53
CA TRP A 110 -5.39 2.52 19.11
C TRP A 110 -4.16 2.08 18.30
N HIS A 111 -4.31 0.99 17.53
CA HIS A 111 -3.21 0.46 16.73
C HIS A 111 -3.70 0.11 15.32
N PRO A 112 -3.07 0.64 14.24
CA PRO A 112 -3.59 0.56 12.87
C PRO A 112 -3.69 -0.88 12.31
N ARG A 113 -2.95 -1.84 12.88
CA ARG A 113 -2.95 -3.25 12.44
C ARG A 113 -3.85 -4.15 13.28
N ARG A 114 -4.51 -3.60 14.33
CA ARG A 114 -5.43 -4.35 15.20
C ARG A 114 -6.89 -4.01 14.96
N CYS A 115 -7.16 -3.01 14.12
CA CYS A 115 -8.50 -2.62 13.72
C CYS A 115 -8.90 -3.39 12.46
N ASP A 116 -10.16 -3.82 12.42
CA ASP A 116 -10.74 -4.32 11.19
C ASP A 116 -10.69 -3.23 10.13
N SER A 117 -10.25 -3.58 8.95
CA SER A 117 -10.01 -2.60 7.89
C SER A 117 -10.17 -3.20 6.50
N ARG A 118 -10.51 -2.33 5.56
CA ARG A 118 -10.48 -2.60 4.13
C ARG A 118 -9.40 -1.75 3.47
N LYS A 119 -8.69 -2.35 2.55
CA LYS A 119 -7.65 -1.69 1.75
C LYS A 119 -7.99 -1.89 0.29
N THR A 120 -8.00 -0.79 -0.46
CA THR A 120 -8.22 -0.84 -1.90
C THR A 120 -6.96 -0.39 -2.61
N TYR A 121 -6.49 -1.23 -3.50
CA TYR A 121 -5.38 -0.93 -4.40
C TYR A 121 -5.89 -0.82 -5.83
N GLU A 122 -5.30 0.07 -6.61
CA GLU A 122 -5.46 0.16 -8.06
C GLU A 122 -4.13 -0.15 -8.74
N TYR A 123 -4.18 -1.02 -9.74
CA TYR A 123 -3.08 -1.25 -10.67
C TYR A 123 -3.45 -0.69 -12.03
N ARG A 124 -2.71 0.33 -12.49
CA ARG A 124 -2.99 1.06 -13.72
C ARG A 124 -2.15 0.53 -14.86
N ILE A 125 -2.78 0.33 -16.02
CA ILE A 125 -2.20 -0.15 -17.26
C ILE A 125 -2.64 0.79 -18.38
N TYR A 126 -1.77 1.04 -19.33
CA TYR A 126 -2.17 1.69 -20.58
C TYR A 126 -1.60 0.98 -21.77
N ARG A 127 -2.41 0.94 -22.85
CA ARG A 127 -2.05 0.38 -24.13
C ARG A 127 -1.67 1.49 -25.11
N ALA A 128 -0.58 1.34 -25.83
CA ALA A 128 -0.16 2.25 -26.89
C ALA A 128 0.82 1.55 -27.83
N GLN A 129 1.04 2.12 -29.03
CA GLN A 129 2.09 1.66 -29.92
C GLN A 129 3.49 1.87 -29.32
N PHE A 130 3.69 2.99 -28.62
CA PHE A 130 4.93 3.36 -27.95
C PHE A 130 4.68 3.85 -26.51
N PRO A 131 5.64 3.64 -25.58
CA PRO A 131 5.48 4.12 -24.21
C PRO A 131 5.38 5.65 -24.16
N MET A 132 4.45 6.16 -23.32
CA MET A 132 4.23 7.57 -23.09
C MET A 132 5.06 8.04 -21.87
N PRO A 133 6.02 8.97 -22.03
CA PRO A 133 6.90 9.42 -20.94
C PRO A 133 6.14 9.94 -19.71
N VAL A 134 5.01 10.62 -19.90
CA VAL A 134 4.19 11.20 -18.82
C VAL A 134 3.44 10.15 -17.99
N LYS A 135 3.28 8.92 -18.49
CA LYS A 135 2.62 7.80 -17.78
C LYS A 135 3.63 6.84 -17.11
N ARG A 136 4.93 6.99 -17.39
CA ARG A 136 5.96 6.01 -17.04
C ARG A 136 6.10 5.68 -15.56
N LEU A 137 5.69 6.60 -14.67
CA LEU A 137 5.84 6.45 -13.22
C LEU A 137 4.56 5.95 -12.53
N TYR A 138 3.40 5.94 -13.23
CA TYR A 138 2.11 5.69 -12.59
C TYR A 138 1.23 4.68 -13.33
N SER A 139 1.74 4.06 -14.41
CA SER A 139 0.99 3.07 -15.18
C SER A 139 1.92 2.13 -15.93
N LEU A 140 1.57 0.86 -15.97
CA LEU A 140 2.29 -0.13 -16.78
C LEU A 140 1.95 0.07 -18.27
N PHE A 141 2.97 0.19 -19.09
CA PHE A 141 2.83 0.17 -20.55
C PHE A 141 2.65 -1.25 -21.08
N THR A 142 1.75 -1.44 -22.02
CA THR A 142 1.67 -2.63 -22.85
C THR A 142 1.31 -2.27 -24.29
N TYR A 143 1.83 -3.01 -25.27
CA TYR A 143 1.43 -2.93 -26.67
C TYR A 143 0.51 -4.12 -27.07
N TYR A 144 0.31 -5.08 -26.15
CA TYR A 144 -0.57 -6.20 -26.37
C TYR A 144 -2.04 -5.79 -26.26
N GLU A 145 -2.87 -6.38 -27.12
CA GLU A 145 -4.32 -6.40 -26.90
C GLU A 145 -4.62 -7.20 -25.64
N LEU A 146 -5.56 -6.71 -24.86
CA LEU A 146 -6.01 -7.36 -23.63
C LEU A 146 -7.50 -7.67 -23.75
N ASP A 147 -7.86 -8.94 -23.59
CA ASP A 147 -9.25 -9.35 -23.47
C ASP A 147 -9.75 -9.06 -22.06
N VAL A 148 -10.41 -7.91 -21.91
CA VAL A 148 -10.91 -7.42 -20.61
C VAL A 148 -11.99 -8.35 -20.05
N ASN A 149 -12.81 -8.98 -20.90
CA ASN A 149 -13.87 -9.91 -20.45
C ASN A 149 -13.24 -11.15 -19.79
N ARG A 150 -12.18 -11.71 -20.38
CA ARG A 150 -11.44 -12.84 -19.77
C ARG A 150 -10.76 -12.43 -18.46
N MET A 151 -10.24 -11.19 -18.37
CA MET A 151 -9.67 -10.68 -17.12
C MET A 151 -10.74 -10.50 -16.05
N GLN A 152 -11.92 -10.00 -16.38
CA GLN A 152 -13.06 -9.86 -15.47
C GLN A 152 -13.57 -11.21 -14.97
N GLU A 153 -13.70 -12.20 -15.86
CA GLU A 153 -14.07 -13.57 -15.49
C GLU A 153 -13.08 -14.16 -14.48
N ALA A 154 -11.78 -14.05 -14.76
CA ALA A 154 -10.73 -14.53 -13.86
C ALA A 154 -10.69 -13.76 -12.52
N ALA A 155 -10.95 -12.46 -12.55
CA ALA A 155 -10.99 -11.61 -11.37
C ALA A 155 -12.07 -12.06 -10.38
N ALA A 156 -13.25 -12.44 -10.86
CA ALA A 156 -14.34 -12.93 -10.02
C ALA A 156 -13.97 -14.20 -9.23
N TYR A 157 -13.10 -15.06 -9.76
CA TYR A 157 -12.64 -16.27 -9.07
C TYR A 157 -11.66 -16.02 -7.91
N LEU A 158 -11.14 -14.80 -7.79
CA LEU A 158 -10.26 -14.39 -6.69
C LEU A 158 -11.04 -13.86 -5.48
N GLU A 159 -12.33 -13.58 -5.63
CA GLU A 159 -13.17 -13.05 -4.55
C GLU A 159 -13.47 -14.11 -3.50
N GLY A 160 -13.60 -13.68 -2.26
CA GLY A 160 -13.84 -14.56 -1.11
C GLY A 160 -12.60 -14.80 -0.25
N GLU A 161 -12.73 -15.78 0.65
CA GLU A 161 -11.63 -16.20 1.52
C GLU A 161 -10.88 -17.37 0.88
N HIS A 162 -9.58 -17.18 0.61
CA HIS A 162 -8.71 -18.18 0.01
C HIS A 162 -7.31 -18.16 0.67
N ASP A 163 -6.61 -19.28 0.51
CA ASP A 163 -5.17 -19.36 0.77
C ASP A 163 -4.39 -18.79 -0.42
N PHE A 164 -3.98 -17.52 -0.34
CA PHE A 164 -3.26 -16.82 -1.40
C PHE A 164 -1.76 -17.10 -1.44
N LYS A 165 -1.31 -18.27 -0.99
CA LYS A 165 0.12 -18.62 -0.97
C LYS A 165 0.77 -18.55 -2.35
N SER A 166 0.07 -18.95 -3.43
CA SER A 166 0.55 -18.82 -4.81
C SER A 166 0.71 -17.36 -5.26
N PHE A 167 -0.05 -16.45 -4.67
CA PHE A 167 0.03 -15.01 -4.92
C PHE A 167 0.91 -14.27 -3.90
N CYS A 168 1.78 -14.99 -3.18
CA CYS A 168 2.69 -14.43 -2.19
C CYS A 168 4.14 -14.63 -2.64
N GLN A 169 4.93 -13.55 -2.61
CA GLN A 169 6.37 -13.66 -2.88
C GLN A 169 7.05 -14.51 -1.80
N THR A 170 7.98 -15.34 -2.20
CA THR A 170 8.78 -16.17 -1.30
C THR A 170 9.56 -15.32 -0.28
N GLY A 171 9.69 -15.82 0.96
CA GLY A 171 10.37 -15.10 2.05
C GLY A 171 9.46 -14.16 2.85
N ALA A 172 8.16 -14.12 2.59
CA ALA A 172 7.21 -13.40 3.43
C ALA A 172 7.16 -14.00 4.86
N GLN A 173 7.33 -13.14 5.87
CA GLN A 173 7.21 -13.53 7.29
C GLN A 173 5.78 -13.26 7.75
N VAL A 174 4.90 -14.22 7.55
CA VAL A 174 3.48 -14.16 7.94
C VAL A 174 3.05 -15.47 8.59
N GLU A 175 2.17 -15.39 9.58
CA GLU A 175 1.62 -16.57 10.28
C GLU A 175 0.61 -17.32 9.40
N SER A 176 -0.12 -16.63 8.54
CA SER A 176 -1.13 -17.18 7.65
C SER A 176 -1.11 -16.50 6.28
N THR A 177 -1.32 -17.29 5.23
CA THR A 177 -1.50 -16.81 3.84
C THR A 177 -2.97 -16.69 3.43
N VAL A 178 -3.90 -17.00 4.35
CA VAL A 178 -5.35 -16.82 4.12
C VAL A 178 -5.71 -15.35 4.17
N ARG A 179 -6.44 -14.87 3.14
CA ARG A 179 -6.96 -13.50 3.05
C ARG A 179 -8.36 -13.52 2.49
N THR A 180 -9.11 -12.46 2.80
CA THR A 180 -10.43 -12.23 2.18
C THR A 180 -10.31 -11.08 1.20
N ILE A 181 -10.58 -11.36 -0.06
CA ILE A 181 -10.76 -10.35 -1.10
C ILE A 181 -12.27 -10.08 -1.21
N TYR A 182 -12.65 -8.81 -1.07
CA TYR A 182 -14.05 -8.37 -1.13
C TYR A 182 -14.51 -8.09 -2.55
N SER A 183 -13.60 -7.57 -3.40
CA SER A 183 -13.85 -7.39 -4.84
C SER A 183 -12.55 -7.34 -5.64
N VAL A 184 -12.61 -7.80 -6.88
CA VAL A 184 -11.60 -7.58 -7.93
C VAL A 184 -12.30 -7.08 -9.18
N GLU A 185 -12.10 -5.83 -9.51
CA GLU A 185 -12.73 -5.16 -10.65
C GLU A 185 -11.68 -4.89 -11.72
N VAL A 186 -12.02 -5.12 -12.98
CA VAL A 186 -11.18 -4.80 -14.13
C VAL A 186 -12.00 -3.87 -15.03
N GLU A 187 -11.58 -2.61 -15.14
CA GLU A 187 -12.34 -1.56 -15.81
C GLU A 187 -11.50 -0.84 -16.86
N GLU A 188 -12.09 -0.61 -18.04
CA GLU A 188 -11.53 0.28 -19.03
C GLU A 188 -11.84 1.73 -18.65
N GLN A 189 -10.80 2.57 -18.65
CA GLN A 189 -10.91 4.02 -18.40
C GLN A 189 -10.57 4.79 -19.70
N GLY A 190 -11.55 4.91 -20.60
CA GLY A 190 -11.36 5.47 -21.94
C GLY A 190 -10.83 4.42 -22.94
N GLU A 191 -10.24 4.86 -24.04
CA GLU A 191 -9.90 3.96 -25.16
C GLU A 191 -8.71 3.03 -24.88
N ASN A 192 -7.78 3.42 -24.02
CA ASN A 192 -6.49 2.74 -23.88
C ASN A 192 -6.01 2.57 -22.44
N ASP A 193 -6.73 3.02 -21.46
CA ASP A 193 -6.38 2.88 -20.04
C ASP A 193 -7.23 1.79 -19.38
N LEU A 194 -6.58 0.94 -18.60
CA LEU A 194 -7.20 -0.14 -17.85
C LEU A 194 -6.80 -0.04 -16.39
N VAL A 195 -7.74 -0.30 -15.50
CA VAL A 195 -7.50 -0.34 -14.05
C VAL A 195 -7.97 -1.68 -13.50
N ILE A 196 -7.09 -2.33 -12.75
CA ILE A 196 -7.42 -3.48 -11.91
C ILE A 196 -7.52 -2.95 -10.47
N ARG A 197 -8.72 -3.00 -9.89
CA ARG A 197 -8.98 -2.58 -8.51
C ARG A 197 -9.19 -3.80 -7.64
N VAL A 198 -8.44 -3.89 -6.54
CA VAL A 198 -8.52 -5.02 -5.60
C VAL A 198 -8.82 -4.49 -4.20
N CYS A 199 -9.92 -4.94 -3.60
CA CYS A 199 -10.33 -4.61 -2.24
C CYS A 199 -10.27 -5.86 -1.35
N GLY A 200 -9.62 -5.77 -0.18
CA GLY A 200 -9.49 -6.90 0.75
C GLY A 200 -9.18 -6.48 2.18
N ASN A 201 -9.25 -7.45 3.11
CA ASN A 201 -8.92 -7.24 4.52
C ASN A 201 -7.42 -7.04 4.77
N GLY A 202 -6.58 -7.52 3.85
CA GLY A 202 -5.12 -7.43 3.90
C GLY A 202 -4.49 -8.12 2.71
N PHE A 203 -3.23 -7.80 2.44
CA PHE A 203 -2.51 -8.35 1.31
C PHE A 203 -1.16 -8.91 1.76
N LEU A 204 -0.73 -9.98 1.10
CA LEU A 204 0.57 -10.60 1.27
C LEU A 204 1.65 -9.83 0.47
N TYR A 205 2.90 -10.18 0.68
CA TYR A 205 4.02 -9.57 -0.03
C TYR A 205 3.87 -9.74 -1.54
N ASN A 206 3.86 -8.63 -2.28
CA ASN A 206 3.63 -8.51 -3.72
C ASN A 206 2.26 -9.03 -4.22
N MET A 207 1.32 -9.38 -3.36
CA MET A 207 0.08 -10.08 -3.73
C MET A 207 -0.69 -9.39 -4.86
N VAL A 208 -1.01 -8.10 -4.72
CA VAL A 208 -1.78 -7.37 -5.74
C VAL A 208 -1.02 -7.29 -7.08
N ARG A 209 0.30 -7.15 -7.04
CA ARG A 209 1.13 -7.13 -8.25
C ARG A 209 1.18 -8.50 -8.95
N ILE A 210 1.16 -9.59 -8.18
CA ILE A 210 1.09 -10.95 -8.74
C ILE A 210 -0.30 -11.21 -9.32
N ILE A 211 -1.37 -10.75 -8.66
CA ILE A 211 -2.73 -10.78 -9.20
C ILE A 211 -2.77 -10.03 -10.53
N ALA A 212 -2.27 -8.78 -10.58
CA ALA A 212 -2.24 -7.98 -11.79
C ALA A 212 -1.47 -8.66 -12.92
N GLY A 213 -0.28 -9.23 -12.63
CA GLY A 213 0.51 -9.96 -13.63
C GLY A 213 -0.17 -11.24 -14.14
N THR A 214 -0.89 -11.95 -13.27
CA THR A 214 -1.66 -13.15 -13.66
C THR A 214 -2.85 -12.77 -14.54
N LEU A 215 -3.59 -11.72 -14.17
CA LEU A 215 -4.70 -11.22 -14.99
C LEU A 215 -4.22 -10.68 -16.36
N LEU A 216 -3.04 -10.06 -16.42
CA LEU A 216 -2.42 -9.65 -17.69
C LEU A 216 -2.09 -10.85 -18.59
N ASP A 217 -1.55 -11.95 -18.04
CA ASP A 217 -1.30 -13.16 -18.81
C ASP A 217 -2.61 -13.77 -19.35
N ILE A 218 -3.69 -13.72 -18.58
CA ILE A 218 -5.03 -14.16 -19.00
C ILE A 218 -5.58 -13.24 -20.10
N GLY A 219 -5.50 -11.91 -19.93
CA GLY A 219 -5.93 -10.94 -20.94
C GLY A 219 -5.17 -11.06 -22.26
N GLN A 220 -3.90 -11.49 -22.23
CA GLN A 220 -3.10 -11.77 -23.40
C GLN A 220 -3.37 -13.16 -24.01
N GLY A 221 -4.29 -13.96 -23.46
CA GLY A 221 -4.60 -15.30 -23.92
C GLY A 221 -3.53 -16.36 -23.61
N LYS A 222 -2.54 -16.06 -22.76
CA LYS A 222 -1.49 -17.01 -22.34
C LYS A 222 -1.99 -18.04 -21.34
N ARG A 223 -3.07 -17.70 -20.62
CA ARG A 223 -3.71 -18.53 -19.60
C ARG A 223 -5.22 -18.52 -19.76
N ASP A 224 -5.88 -19.55 -19.24
CA ASP A 224 -7.32 -19.59 -19.16
C ASP A 224 -7.83 -18.89 -17.89
N PRO A 225 -9.00 -18.20 -17.89
CA PRO A 225 -9.59 -17.67 -16.67
C PRO A 225 -9.74 -18.71 -15.55
N MET A 226 -10.08 -19.96 -15.89
CA MET A 226 -10.22 -21.07 -14.94
C MET A 226 -8.91 -21.48 -14.27
N ASP A 227 -7.75 -21.10 -14.80
CA ASP A 227 -6.44 -21.40 -14.18
C ASP A 227 -6.32 -20.77 -12.79
N ILE A 228 -7.11 -19.75 -12.45
CA ILE A 228 -7.14 -19.16 -11.10
C ILE A 228 -7.40 -20.22 -10.03
N PHE A 229 -8.31 -21.16 -10.26
CA PHE A 229 -8.58 -22.25 -9.30
C PHE A 229 -7.35 -23.15 -9.11
N THR A 230 -6.74 -23.57 -10.21
CA THR A 230 -5.53 -24.39 -10.17
C THR A 230 -4.37 -23.67 -9.49
N ILE A 231 -4.22 -22.35 -9.72
CA ILE A 231 -3.20 -21.52 -9.09
C ILE A 231 -3.42 -21.42 -7.57
N LEU A 232 -4.66 -21.21 -7.13
CA LEU A 232 -5.00 -21.15 -5.70
C LEU A 232 -4.74 -22.48 -5.00
N GLU A 233 -5.14 -23.60 -5.63
CA GLU A 233 -4.94 -24.96 -5.09
C GLU A 233 -3.47 -25.38 -5.01
N ALA A 234 -2.65 -24.92 -5.97
CA ALA A 234 -1.23 -25.27 -6.05
C ALA A 234 -0.42 -24.80 -4.82
N LYS A 235 -0.81 -23.70 -4.19
CA LYS A 235 -0.09 -23.08 -3.06
C LYS A 235 1.40 -22.89 -3.35
N ASP A 236 1.74 -22.63 -4.59
CA ASP A 236 3.08 -22.44 -5.10
C ASP A 236 3.16 -21.14 -5.92
N ARG A 237 4.12 -20.27 -5.57
CA ARG A 237 4.36 -18.99 -6.28
C ARG A 237 4.61 -19.19 -7.78
N SER A 238 5.24 -20.28 -8.18
CA SER A 238 5.56 -20.56 -9.57
C SER A 238 4.33 -20.85 -10.45
N ALA A 239 3.21 -21.22 -9.85
CA ALA A 239 1.96 -21.44 -10.56
C ALA A 239 1.31 -20.14 -11.03
N ALA A 240 1.47 -19.04 -10.29
CA ALA A 240 0.91 -17.74 -10.65
C ALA A 240 1.73 -17.02 -11.70
N GLY A 241 1.16 -15.98 -12.30
CA GLY A 241 1.81 -15.11 -13.27
C GLY A 241 2.96 -14.30 -12.70
N PRO A 242 3.63 -13.47 -13.51
CA PRO A 242 4.75 -12.65 -13.08
C PRO A 242 4.32 -11.58 -12.08
N THR A 243 5.26 -11.09 -11.27
CA THR A 243 5.02 -9.91 -10.43
C THR A 243 5.05 -8.66 -11.31
N ALA A 244 3.91 -8.01 -11.48
CA ALA A 244 3.81 -6.79 -12.27
C ALA A 244 4.67 -5.65 -11.66
N PRO A 245 5.23 -4.72 -12.47
CA PRO A 245 6.04 -3.61 -12.00
C PRO A 245 5.37 -2.75 -10.92
N ALA A 246 6.14 -2.25 -9.97
CA ALA A 246 5.59 -1.54 -8.82
C ALA A 246 4.91 -0.21 -9.17
N HIS A 247 5.44 0.52 -10.15
CA HIS A 247 4.99 1.86 -10.52
C HIS A 247 3.54 1.95 -11.04
N GLY A 248 2.93 0.81 -11.39
CA GLY A 248 1.50 0.78 -11.72
C GLY A 248 0.59 0.70 -10.48
N LEU A 249 1.14 0.38 -9.30
CA LEU A 249 0.35 0.10 -8.11
C LEU A 249 0.24 1.30 -7.17
N THR A 250 -0.99 1.60 -6.74
CA THR A 250 -1.29 2.64 -5.76
C THR A 250 -2.27 2.11 -4.70
N LEU A 251 -1.96 2.31 -3.42
CA LEU A 251 -2.92 2.17 -2.33
C LEU A 251 -3.86 3.40 -2.37
N VAL A 252 -5.08 3.23 -2.88
CA VAL A 252 -6.01 4.35 -3.10
C VAL A 252 -6.92 4.63 -1.92
N LYS A 253 -7.23 3.59 -1.12
CA LYS A 253 -8.16 3.75 0.01
C LYS A 253 -7.80 2.83 1.17
N TYR A 254 -7.92 3.36 2.37
CA TYR A 254 -7.80 2.64 3.64
C TYR A 254 -9.00 3.00 4.51
N GLU A 255 -9.83 2.03 4.85
CA GLU A 255 -11.05 2.22 5.64
C GLU A 255 -10.98 1.35 6.90
N PHE A 256 -11.33 1.93 8.05
CA PHE A 256 -11.58 1.20 9.29
C PHE A 256 -13.08 0.86 9.35
N LEU A 257 -13.40 -0.36 9.79
CA LEU A 257 -14.76 -0.89 9.89
C LEU A 257 -15.33 -0.71 11.30
#